data_62f6b882adcf8e9bf4d281a313acdd6c
#
_entry.id   62f6b882adcf8e9bf4d281a313acdd6c
#
_cell.length_a   1.000
_cell.length_b   1.000
_cell.length_c   1.000
_cell.angle_alpha   90.00
_cell.angle_beta   90.00
_cell.angle_gamma   90.00
#
_symmetry.space_group_name_H-M   'P 1'
#
loop_
_entity.id
_entity.type
_entity.pdbx_description
1 polymer ?
#
loop_
_entity_poly.entity_id
_entity_poly.type
_entity_poly.pdbx_seq_one_letter_code
_entity_poly.pdbx_strand_id
1 'polypeptide(L)'
;MGIGFELVCRRCRYSFRIGFGIGLLFPQVYRETIQAAWEGKLGSEVQDFLRDSPQGALDCEQVLLQCTSCGALDSGPDLSMYLPEDEPEGSLPCPLEDIPCVEPWELKANYQLVKPYGHVCKECGSEMRVIKEENLIPPDRGMGNTAVNVNCPKCRRPMKIGSSGMWG
;
A
#
# COMPACT_ATOMS: atom_id res chain seq x y z
N MET A 1 10.88 -8.03 -5.29
CA MET A 1 10.01 -9.23 -5.18
C MET A 1 9.15 -9.05 -3.95
N GLY A 2 7.85 -9.34 -4.08
CA GLY A 2 6.92 -9.23 -2.96
C GLY A 2 6.87 -10.50 -2.11
N ILE A 3 6.46 -10.35 -0.84
CA ILE A 3 6.23 -11.47 0.08
C ILE A 3 4.74 -11.60 0.30
N GLY A 4 4.22 -12.83 0.11
CA GLY A 4 2.83 -13.16 0.37
C GLY A 4 2.65 -13.84 1.72
N PHE A 5 1.60 -13.48 2.43
CA PHE A 5 1.20 -14.12 3.69
C PHE A 5 -0.25 -14.56 3.62
N GLU A 6 -0.54 -15.70 4.22
CA GLU A 6 -1.88 -16.08 4.59
C GLU A 6 -2.06 -15.83 6.10
N LEU A 7 -2.93 -14.89 6.43
CA LEU A 7 -3.30 -14.58 7.81
C LEU A 7 -4.48 -15.44 8.21
N VAL A 8 -4.39 -16.14 9.34
CA VAL A 8 -5.43 -17.05 9.80
C VAL A 8 -5.88 -16.74 11.22
N CYS A 9 -7.17 -16.81 11.47
CA CYS A 9 -7.74 -16.77 12.80
C CYS A 9 -8.00 -18.19 13.30
N ARG A 10 -7.25 -18.61 14.33
CA ARG A 10 -7.41 -19.97 14.89
C ARG A 10 -8.78 -20.21 15.57
N ARG A 11 -9.48 -19.13 15.96
CA ARG A 11 -10.77 -19.26 16.65
C ARG A 11 -11.93 -19.51 15.70
N CYS A 12 -12.06 -18.67 14.64
CA CYS A 12 -13.21 -18.72 13.74
C CYS A 12 -12.87 -19.19 12.32
N ARG A 13 -11.61 -19.60 12.09
CA ARG A 13 -11.09 -20.08 10.82
C ARG A 13 -11.17 -19.07 9.66
N TYR A 14 -11.38 -17.79 9.96
CA TYR A 14 -11.26 -16.74 8.96
C TYR A 14 -9.83 -16.68 8.45
N SER A 15 -9.66 -16.57 7.14
CA SER A 15 -8.35 -16.37 6.51
C SER A 15 -8.39 -15.19 5.55
N PHE A 16 -7.25 -14.55 5.39
CA PHE A 16 -7.04 -13.43 4.46
C PHE A 16 -5.65 -13.58 3.84
N ARG A 17 -5.56 -13.44 2.51
CA ARG A 17 -4.28 -13.49 1.80
C ARG A 17 -3.89 -12.09 1.38
N ILE A 18 -2.63 -11.76 1.60
CA ILE A 18 -2.03 -10.47 1.27
C ILE A 18 -0.66 -10.68 0.62
N GLY A 19 -0.39 -9.93 -0.46
CA GLY A 19 0.96 -9.74 -0.98
C GLY A 19 1.46 -8.35 -0.57
N PHE A 20 2.64 -8.27 0.02
CA PHE A 20 3.30 -7.01 0.36
C PHE A 20 4.39 -6.66 -0.64
N GLY A 21 4.70 -5.39 -0.72
CA GLY A 21 5.78 -4.88 -1.55
C GLY A 21 5.41 -4.81 -3.03
N ILE A 22 6.37 -5.07 -3.89
CA ILE A 22 6.22 -4.99 -5.34
C ILE A 22 6.39 -6.36 -5.98
N GLY A 23 5.48 -6.71 -6.90
CA GLY A 23 5.59 -7.92 -7.72
C GLY A 23 6.46 -7.71 -8.96
N LEU A 24 6.68 -8.77 -9.73
CA LEU A 24 7.46 -8.74 -10.98
C LEU A 24 6.89 -7.78 -12.04
N LEU A 25 5.58 -7.54 -12.03
CA LEU A 25 4.88 -6.64 -12.94
C LEU A 25 4.79 -5.19 -12.41
N PHE A 26 5.56 -4.84 -11.40
CA PHE A 26 5.48 -3.54 -10.74
C PHE A 26 5.55 -2.34 -11.71
N PRO A 27 6.43 -2.29 -12.72
CA PRO A 27 6.46 -1.17 -13.66
C PRO A 27 5.15 -0.98 -14.43
N GLN A 28 4.46 -2.06 -14.74
CA GLN A 28 3.13 -2.00 -15.36
C GLN A 28 2.08 -1.56 -14.34
N VAL A 29 2.07 -2.16 -13.16
CA VAL A 29 1.14 -1.82 -12.06
C VAL A 29 1.29 -0.36 -11.67
N TYR A 30 2.52 0.16 -11.58
CA TYR A 30 2.78 1.56 -11.32
C TYR A 30 2.12 2.47 -12.36
N ARG A 31 2.39 2.24 -13.66
CA ARG A 31 1.80 3.04 -14.75
C ARG A 31 0.28 2.99 -14.74
N GLU A 32 -0.31 1.81 -14.58
CA GLU A 32 -1.77 1.64 -14.50
C GLU A 32 -2.36 2.38 -13.30
N THR A 33 -1.66 2.39 -12.16
CA THR A 33 -2.07 3.12 -10.96
C THR A 33 -2.02 4.63 -11.18
N ILE A 34 -0.92 5.14 -11.75
CA ILE A 34 -0.79 6.57 -12.09
C ILE A 34 -1.86 6.99 -13.10
N GLN A 35 -2.10 6.19 -14.12
CA GLN A 35 -3.18 6.46 -15.10
C GLN A 35 -4.55 6.50 -14.42
N ALA A 36 -4.86 5.53 -13.55
CA ALA A 36 -6.11 5.51 -12.80
C ALA A 36 -6.27 6.74 -11.88
N ALA A 37 -5.17 7.21 -11.28
CA ALA A 37 -5.14 8.44 -10.50
C ALA A 37 -5.42 9.67 -11.36
N TRP A 38 -4.77 9.82 -12.51
CA TRP A 38 -5.02 10.89 -13.46
C TRP A 38 -6.47 10.94 -13.95
N GLU A 39 -7.09 9.79 -14.18
CA GLU A 39 -8.49 9.65 -14.57
C GLU A 39 -9.48 9.90 -13.42
N GLY A 40 -8.99 10.13 -12.20
CA GLY A 40 -9.81 10.35 -11.00
C GLY A 40 -10.45 9.09 -10.42
N LYS A 41 -10.08 7.90 -10.91
CA LYS A 41 -10.63 6.61 -10.44
C LYS A 41 -10.23 6.27 -9.00
N LEU A 42 -9.12 6.86 -8.51
CA LEU A 42 -8.60 6.68 -7.15
C LEU A 42 -8.98 7.83 -6.20
N GLY A 43 -9.87 8.73 -6.66
CA GLY A 43 -10.34 9.89 -5.90
C GLY A 43 -9.70 11.19 -6.33
N SER A 44 -10.36 12.31 -6.00
CA SER A 44 -9.91 13.65 -6.41
C SER A 44 -8.59 14.05 -5.75
N GLU A 45 -8.31 13.58 -4.56
CA GLU A 45 -7.11 13.94 -3.80
C GLU A 45 -5.81 13.60 -4.56
N VAL A 46 -5.66 12.35 -5.01
CA VAL A 46 -4.48 11.94 -5.79
C VAL A 46 -4.50 12.52 -7.20
N GLN A 47 -5.69 12.74 -7.79
CA GLN A 47 -5.83 13.38 -9.08
C GLN A 47 -5.34 14.82 -9.05
N ASP A 48 -5.79 15.60 -8.07
CA ASP A 48 -5.40 17.00 -7.90
C ASP A 48 -3.91 17.11 -7.60
N PHE A 49 -3.38 16.23 -6.72
CA PHE A 49 -1.95 16.18 -6.44
C PHE A 49 -1.10 16.00 -7.70
N LEU A 50 -1.42 15.01 -8.55
CA LEU A 50 -0.66 14.76 -9.79
C LEU A 50 -0.80 15.89 -10.81
N ARG A 51 -1.96 16.56 -10.87
CA ARG A 51 -2.17 17.73 -11.74
C ARG A 51 -1.36 18.94 -11.31
N ASP A 52 -1.32 19.18 -10.00
CA ASP A 52 -0.59 20.30 -9.41
C ASP A 52 0.93 20.05 -9.35
N SER A 53 1.32 18.79 -9.35
CA SER A 53 2.72 18.36 -9.23
C SER A 53 3.01 17.24 -10.23
N PRO A 54 3.25 17.56 -11.51
CA PRO A 54 3.51 16.55 -12.56
C PRO A 54 4.76 15.69 -12.30
N GLN A 55 5.71 16.17 -11.50
CA GLN A 55 6.91 15.44 -11.05
C GLN A 55 6.65 14.59 -9.79
N GLY A 56 5.44 14.66 -9.24
CA GLY A 56 5.06 13.91 -8.05
C GLY A 56 4.97 12.41 -8.34
N ALA A 57 5.17 11.61 -7.30
CA ALA A 57 5.07 10.16 -7.34
C ALA A 57 4.07 9.65 -6.29
N LEU A 58 3.49 8.48 -6.56
CA LEU A 58 2.65 7.76 -5.60
C LEU A 58 3.38 6.50 -5.12
N ASP A 59 3.23 6.18 -3.85
CA ASP A 59 3.68 4.88 -3.34
C ASP A 59 2.70 3.79 -3.81
N CYS A 60 3.12 3.00 -4.80
CA CYS A 60 2.31 1.91 -5.35
C CYS A 60 2.66 0.54 -4.72
N GLU A 61 3.38 0.54 -3.59
CA GLU A 61 3.64 -0.66 -2.83
C GLU A 61 2.34 -1.27 -2.29
N GLN A 62 2.18 -2.58 -2.45
CA GLN A 62 1.02 -3.29 -1.92
C GLN A 62 1.09 -3.37 -0.39
N VAL A 63 0.02 -2.95 0.26
CA VAL A 63 -0.10 -2.89 1.71
C VAL A 63 -1.38 -3.54 2.20
N LEU A 64 -1.38 -3.96 3.47
CA LEU A 64 -2.58 -4.42 4.16
C LEU A 64 -3.34 -3.21 4.74
N LEU A 65 -4.63 -3.21 4.52
CA LEU A 65 -5.55 -2.20 5.04
C LEU A 65 -6.46 -2.83 6.09
N GLN A 66 -6.52 -2.23 7.27
CA GLN A 66 -7.48 -2.64 8.32
C GLN A 66 -8.35 -1.48 8.76
N CYS A 67 -9.65 -1.64 8.64
CA CYS A 67 -10.61 -0.66 9.12
C CYS A 67 -10.50 -0.46 10.64
N THR A 68 -10.38 0.80 11.06
CA THR A 68 -10.25 1.18 12.47
C THR A 68 -11.57 0.97 13.24
N SER A 69 -12.70 0.99 12.56
CA SER A 69 -14.04 0.83 13.13
C SER A 69 -14.55 -0.61 13.06
N CYS A 70 -14.83 -1.12 11.86
CA CYS A 70 -15.42 -2.46 11.69
C CYS A 70 -14.38 -3.59 11.67
N GLY A 71 -13.07 -3.27 11.51
CA GLY A 71 -11.98 -4.25 11.47
C GLY A 71 -11.87 -5.01 10.16
N ALA A 72 -12.67 -4.67 9.14
CA ALA A 72 -12.57 -5.27 7.81
C ALA A 72 -11.15 -5.17 7.27
N LEU A 73 -10.71 -6.20 6.55
CA LEU A 73 -9.41 -6.25 5.90
C LEU A 73 -9.60 -6.06 4.39
N ASP A 74 -8.71 -5.28 3.79
CA ASP A 74 -8.57 -5.10 2.35
C ASP A 74 -7.07 -5.04 2.01
N SER A 75 -6.75 -5.01 0.74
CA SER A 75 -5.38 -4.81 0.25
C SER A 75 -5.39 -3.90 -0.97
N GLY A 76 -4.32 -3.15 -1.14
CA GLY A 76 -4.18 -2.25 -2.27
C GLY A 76 -2.86 -1.50 -2.21
N PRO A 77 -2.59 -0.63 -3.21
CA PRO A 77 -1.43 0.26 -3.17
C PRO A 77 -1.56 1.27 -2.03
N ASP A 78 -0.44 1.68 -1.45
CA ASP A 78 -0.37 2.68 -0.36
C ASP A 78 -0.97 4.02 -0.79
N LEU A 79 -0.62 4.50 -1.99
CA LEU A 79 -1.05 5.76 -2.60
C LEU A 79 -0.59 7.03 -1.89
N SER A 80 0.29 6.96 -0.92
CA SER A 80 0.90 8.14 -0.31
C SER A 80 1.64 8.96 -1.37
N MET A 81 1.57 10.28 -1.23
CA MET A 81 2.01 11.26 -2.22
C MET A 81 3.38 11.81 -1.87
N TYR A 82 4.28 11.82 -2.83
CA TYR A 82 5.67 12.21 -2.67
C TYR A 82 6.09 13.24 -3.71
N LEU A 83 6.99 14.15 -3.33
CA LEU A 83 7.69 15.07 -4.25
C LEU A 83 9.18 14.78 -4.24
N PRO A 84 9.88 14.92 -5.38
CA PRO A 84 11.33 14.78 -5.42
C PRO A 84 11.99 15.82 -4.52
N GLU A 85 13.09 15.45 -3.83
CA GLU A 85 13.84 16.38 -2.97
C GLU A 85 14.56 17.44 -3.78
N ASP A 86 15.08 17.07 -4.94
CA ASP A 86 15.68 17.99 -5.90
C ASP A 86 14.69 18.28 -7.04
N GLU A 87 14.59 19.55 -7.44
CA GLU A 87 13.81 19.90 -8.62
C GLU A 87 14.46 19.27 -9.85
N PRO A 88 13.74 18.41 -10.60
CA PRO A 88 14.30 17.86 -11.82
C PRO A 88 14.60 19.00 -12.80
N GLU A 89 15.80 19.04 -13.37
CA GLU A 89 16.17 20.01 -14.42
C GLU A 89 15.25 19.81 -15.64
N GLY A 90 14.30 20.71 -15.80
CA GLY A 90 13.36 20.73 -16.92
C GLY A 90 11.94 20.30 -16.51
N SER A 91 10.96 21.08 -16.99
CA SER A 91 9.55 20.70 -16.90
C SER A 91 9.32 19.43 -17.72
N LEU A 92 9.03 18.33 -17.04
CA LEU A 92 8.60 17.11 -17.72
C LEU A 92 7.24 17.38 -18.36
N PRO A 93 7.15 17.31 -19.70
CA PRO A 93 5.85 17.29 -20.34
C PRO A 93 5.20 15.95 -20.00
N CYS A 94 4.02 15.99 -19.42
CA CYS A 94 3.28 14.76 -19.17
C CYS A 94 2.50 14.33 -20.43
N PRO A 95 3.06 13.41 -21.22
CA PRO A 95 2.25 12.34 -21.76
C PRO A 95 2.44 11.13 -20.86
N LEU A 96 1.36 10.47 -20.48
CA LEU A 96 1.32 9.26 -19.65
C LEU A 96 2.27 8.14 -20.11
N GLU A 97 2.73 8.18 -21.35
CA GLU A 97 3.62 7.20 -21.97
C GLU A 97 5.07 7.28 -21.45
N ASP A 98 5.50 8.42 -20.91
CA ASP A 98 6.88 8.69 -20.49
C ASP A 98 7.04 8.83 -18.96
N ILE A 99 6.01 8.48 -18.16
CA ILE A 99 6.15 8.53 -16.70
C ILE A 99 7.14 7.46 -16.24
N PRO A 100 8.30 7.85 -15.70
CA PRO A 100 9.25 6.89 -15.16
C PRO A 100 8.62 6.15 -14.00
N CYS A 101 8.81 4.83 -13.96
CA CYS A 101 8.39 4.04 -12.81
C CYS A 101 9.29 4.38 -11.62
N VAL A 102 8.68 4.84 -10.52
CA VAL A 102 9.39 5.12 -9.27
C VAL A 102 9.19 3.96 -8.31
N GLU A 103 10.27 3.26 -7.99
CA GLU A 103 10.22 2.14 -7.07
C GLU A 103 10.22 2.60 -5.59
N PRO A 104 9.68 1.81 -4.63
CA PRO A 104 9.59 2.21 -3.22
C PRO A 104 10.93 2.59 -2.58
N TRP A 105 12.03 2.00 -3.03
CA TRP A 105 13.37 2.37 -2.54
C TRP A 105 13.82 3.73 -3.09
N GLU A 106 13.43 4.10 -4.32
CA GLU A 106 13.68 5.42 -4.89
C GLU A 106 12.87 6.50 -4.15
N LEU A 107 11.58 6.21 -3.84
CA LEU A 107 10.77 7.10 -3.00
C LEU A 107 11.45 7.40 -1.66
N LYS A 108 12.01 6.37 -1.01
CA LYS A 108 12.70 6.52 0.27
C LYS A 108 14.02 7.27 0.18
N ALA A 109 14.70 7.21 -0.97
CA ALA A 109 16.04 7.78 -1.16
C ALA A 109 16.02 9.21 -1.71
N ASN A 110 15.04 9.54 -2.57
CA ASN A 110 15.09 10.74 -3.41
C ASN A 110 13.82 11.60 -3.34
N TYR A 111 12.82 11.19 -2.53
CA TYR A 111 11.55 11.87 -2.46
C TYR A 111 11.14 12.15 -1.02
N GLN A 112 10.46 13.25 -0.82
CA GLN A 112 9.86 13.63 0.46
C GLN A 112 8.37 13.30 0.47
N LEU A 113 7.90 12.67 1.55
CA LEU A 113 6.47 12.45 1.78
C LEU A 113 5.76 13.79 1.97
N VAL A 114 4.80 14.08 1.10
CA VAL A 114 3.95 15.27 1.20
C VAL A 114 2.72 14.97 2.02
N LYS A 115 2.05 13.86 1.70
CA LYS A 115 0.80 13.48 2.36
C LYS A 115 0.57 11.97 2.30
N PRO A 116 0.27 11.31 3.44
CA PRO A 116 -0.23 9.93 3.41
C PRO A 116 -1.65 9.91 2.81
N TYR A 117 -1.96 8.84 2.07
CA TYR A 117 -3.30 8.67 1.51
C TYR A 117 -4.27 8.11 2.53
N GLY A 118 -5.46 8.71 2.62
CA GLY A 118 -6.52 8.31 3.52
C GLY A 118 -7.42 7.22 2.92
N HIS A 119 -7.11 5.95 3.18
CA HIS A 119 -7.97 4.84 2.74
C HIS A 119 -9.29 4.79 3.49
N VAL A 120 -10.37 4.54 2.76
CA VAL A 120 -11.73 4.46 3.31
C VAL A 120 -12.28 3.05 3.17
N CYS A 121 -12.85 2.52 4.25
CA CYS A 121 -13.44 1.20 4.29
C CYS A 121 -14.70 1.12 3.44
N LYS A 122 -14.75 0.18 2.52
CA LYS A 122 -15.89 -0.08 1.63
C LYS A 122 -17.13 -0.57 2.39
N GLU A 123 -16.94 -1.20 3.57
CA GLU A 123 -18.02 -1.79 4.37
C GLU A 123 -18.75 -0.76 5.24
N CYS A 124 -18.02 0.20 5.83
CA CYS A 124 -18.60 1.12 6.82
C CYS A 124 -18.22 2.60 6.63
N GLY A 125 -17.42 2.94 5.61
CA GLY A 125 -17.01 4.31 5.32
C GLY A 125 -16.01 4.91 6.31
N SER A 126 -15.50 4.16 7.29
CA SER A 126 -14.51 4.65 8.25
C SER A 126 -13.10 4.55 7.69
N GLU A 127 -12.18 5.28 8.31
CA GLU A 127 -10.76 5.25 7.97
C GLU A 127 -10.15 3.86 8.13
N MET A 128 -9.24 3.51 7.23
CA MET A 128 -8.44 2.29 7.29
C MET A 128 -6.98 2.64 7.62
N ARG A 129 -6.38 1.92 8.55
CA ARG A 129 -4.94 2.01 8.81
C ARG A 129 -4.16 1.20 7.80
N VAL A 130 -3.06 1.76 7.35
CA VAL A 130 -2.08 1.08 6.49
C VAL A 130 -1.14 0.26 7.38
N ILE A 131 -0.91 -0.99 6.99
CA ILE A 131 0.05 -1.89 7.64
C ILE A 131 1.01 -2.37 6.56
N LYS A 132 2.27 -1.92 6.64
CA LYS A 132 3.37 -2.37 5.78
C LYS A 132 3.95 -3.68 6.32
N GLU A 133 4.73 -4.37 5.51
CA GLU A 133 5.32 -5.67 5.87
C GLU A 133 6.11 -5.60 7.20
N GLU A 134 6.96 -4.59 7.34
CA GLU A 134 7.77 -4.38 8.54
C GLU A 134 6.95 -4.17 9.81
N ASN A 135 5.70 -3.73 9.68
CA ASN A 135 4.78 -3.49 10.80
C ASN A 135 3.82 -4.65 11.07
N LEU A 136 3.86 -5.70 10.23
CA LEU A 136 2.98 -6.85 10.37
C LEU A 136 3.32 -7.66 11.62
N ILE A 137 4.61 -7.89 11.87
CA ILE A 137 5.09 -8.62 13.04
C ILE A 137 5.59 -7.62 14.08
N PRO A 138 5.04 -7.61 15.30
CA PRO A 138 5.53 -6.75 16.36
C PRO A 138 7.02 -7.00 16.67
N PRO A 139 7.85 -5.96 16.84
CA PRO A 139 9.31 -6.08 17.00
C PRO A 139 9.72 -6.77 18.32
N ASP A 140 8.85 -6.80 19.32
CA ASP A 140 9.05 -7.43 20.63
C ASP A 140 8.83 -8.94 20.62
N ARG A 141 8.41 -9.52 19.50
CA ARG A 141 8.12 -10.94 19.35
C ARG A 141 9.18 -11.63 18.52
N GLY A 142 10.02 -12.43 19.19
CA GLY A 142 11.11 -13.18 18.55
C GLY A 142 10.64 -14.12 17.43
N MET A 143 11.58 -14.52 16.57
CA MET A 143 11.36 -15.49 15.49
C MET A 143 10.76 -16.79 16.04
N GLY A 144 9.57 -17.12 15.60
CA GLY A 144 8.77 -18.29 16.07
C GLY A 144 7.38 -17.92 16.56
N ASN A 145 7.11 -16.65 16.85
CA ASN A 145 5.75 -16.20 17.13
C ASN A 145 5.06 -15.72 15.86
N THR A 146 4.12 -16.50 15.37
CA THR A 146 3.32 -16.20 14.15
C THR A 146 2.19 -15.19 14.37
N ALA A 147 2.04 -14.64 15.59
CA ALA A 147 1.01 -13.64 15.86
C ALA A 147 1.37 -12.29 15.21
N VAL A 148 0.41 -11.71 14.52
CA VAL A 148 0.56 -10.45 13.79
C VAL A 148 -0.18 -9.29 14.46
N ASN A 149 0.15 -8.07 14.08
CA ASN A 149 -0.51 -6.85 14.56
C ASN A 149 -1.85 -6.58 13.82
N VAL A 150 -2.61 -7.64 13.60
CA VAL A 150 -3.89 -7.61 12.89
C VAL A 150 -4.92 -8.43 13.64
N ASN A 151 -6.11 -7.85 13.83
CA ASN A 151 -7.22 -8.53 14.46
C ASN A 151 -8.20 -9.09 13.42
N CYS A 152 -8.73 -10.26 13.70
CA CYS A 152 -9.75 -10.89 12.88
C CYS A 152 -11.01 -10.01 12.80
N PRO A 153 -11.52 -9.69 11.60
CA PRO A 153 -12.73 -8.87 11.45
C PRO A 153 -13.98 -9.54 12.06
N LYS A 154 -14.03 -10.87 12.11
CA LYS A 154 -15.19 -11.61 12.62
C LYS A 154 -15.24 -11.74 14.14
N CYS A 155 -14.12 -12.00 14.80
CA CYS A 155 -14.10 -12.30 16.24
C CYS A 155 -13.14 -11.43 17.06
N ARG A 156 -12.50 -10.46 16.43
CA ARG A 156 -11.59 -9.47 17.03
C ARG A 156 -10.34 -10.06 17.73
N ARG A 157 -10.09 -11.34 17.59
CA ARG A 157 -8.88 -11.97 18.12
C ARG A 157 -7.68 -11.72 17.20
N PRO A 158 -6.46 -11.62 17.75
CA PRO A 158 -5.24 -11.52 16.96
C PRO A 158 -5.14 -12.66 15.94
N MET A 159 -4.77 -12.33 14.73
CA MET A 159 -4.51 -13.30 13.66
C MET A 159 -3.08 -13.81 13.75
N LYS A 160 -2.77 -14.85 12.99
CA LYS A 160 -1.44 -15.46 12.89
C LYS A 160 -1.09 -15.70 11.43
N ILE A 161 0.19 -15.77 11.15
CA ILE A 161 0.69 -16.25 9.86
C ILE A 161 0.44 -17.76 9.78
N GLY A 162 -0.34 -18.17 8.79
CA GLY A 162 -0.57 -19.58 8.47
C GLY A 162 0.48 -20.11 7.49
N SER A 163 0.73 -19.35 6.44
CA SER A 163 1.76 -19.64 5.44
C SER A 163 2.37 -18.35 4.88
N SER A 164 3.56 -18.44 4.31
CA SER A 164 4.22 -17.36 3.60
C SER A 164 4.89 -17.89 2.33
N GLY A 165 5.06 -17.01 1.33
CA GLY A 165 5.70 -17.34 0.06
C GLY A 165 6.01 -16.08 -0.74
N MET A 166 6.75 -16.23 -1.83
CA MET A 166 6.94 -15.15 -2.78
C MET A 166 5.72 -14.99 -3.67
N TRP A 167 5.43 -13.74 -4.07
CA TRP A 167 4.42 -13.43 -5.06
C TRP A 167 4.97 -12.46 -6.10
N GLY A 168 4.41 -12.48 -7.28
CA GLY A 168 4.80 -11.61 -8.39
C GLY A 168 3.90 -11.80 -9.59
#